data_19e87d670cf642764face7143fd64cff
#
_entry.id   19e87d670cf642764face7143fd64cff
#
_cell.length_a   1.000
_cell.length_b   1.000
_cell.length_c   1.000
_cell.angle_alpha   90.00
_cell.angle_beta   90.00
_cell.angle_gamma   90.00
#
_symmetry.space_group_name_H-M   'P 1'
#
loop_
_entity.id
_entity.type
_entity.pdbx_description
1 polymer ?
#
loop_
_entity_poly.entity_id
_entity_poly.type
_entity_poly.pdbx_seq_one_letter_code
_entity_poly.pdbx_strand_id
1 'polypeptide(L)'
;MHLAFVWHFHQPIYRDPDTREYILPWVNYHAVKNYHQMARLAEEAEFPGTYNFVPCLLEQVLEYVGGSANDPFQAALEKDPGKLTYADVRLLGKIVPGETNARRLQELAVKALFSSPLTPERDRDGLLDLRKEVLADLLPSYLRLRQKGLAELTTTPYYHPILPLVFDVRSADGDSLPELPFRHPEDGKSQLAKGRAYFGKIFGFEPAGLWPSEGGVSREVARAASAAGFRFALTDENVLWKSRPAPHVPADLFKPYLAESLALFFRDRELSDLLSFEYQKWPAAAAVEDFVAKLEARRKAAGEASILVIVLDGENPWEYYPGNGVPFLRALYDRVKRLEGFTLTSLAGYLAAEPARDEIDLVPGTWLG
;
A
#
# COMPACT_ATOMS: atom_id res chain seq x y z
N MET A 1 -17.23 6.62 16.33
CA MET A 1 -16.82 5.67 15.29
C MET A 1 -15.30 5.70 15.15
N HIS A 2 -14.66 4.55 15.13
CA HIS A 2 -13.24 4.45 14.82
C HIS A 2 -13.00 4.55 13.31
N LEU A 3 -11.84 5.10 12.90
CA LEU A 3 -11.47 5.27 11.50
C LEU A 3 -10.02 4.83 11.32
N ALA A 4 -9.77 3.89 10.41
CA ALA A 4 -8.45 3.39 10.09
C ALA A 4 -8.15 3.60 8.60
N PHE A 5 -6.98 4.17 8.30
CA PHE A 5 -6.43 4.27 6.96
C PHE A 5 -5.31 3.26 6.80
N VAL A 6 -5.37 2.49 5.74
CA VAL A 6 -4.38 1.46 5.38
C VAL A 6 -3.80 1.78 4.01
N TRP A 7 -2.50 1.99 3.98
CA TRP A 7 -1.73 2.31 2.78
C TRP A 7 -0.92 1.09 2.38
N HIS A 8 -1.23 0.51 1.22
CA HIS A 8 -0.56 -0.68 0.71
C HIS A 8 0.59 -0.28 -0.22
N PHE A 9 1.81 -0.74 0.08
CA PHE A 9 3.03 -0.47 -0.71
C PHE A 9 3.50 -1.75 -1.39
N HIS A 10 3.39 -1.77 -2.70
CA HIS A 10 3.73 -2.93 -3.50
C HIS A 10 4.49 -2.56 -4.78
N GLN A 11 5.59 -3.27 -5.01
CA GLN A 11 6.22 -3.39 -6.33
C GLN A 11 6.67 -4.84 -6.52
N PRO A 12 6.40 -5.46 -7.67
CA PRO A 12 6.88 -6.80 -7.95
C PRO A 12 8.41 -6.83 -8.09
N ILE A 13 8.99 -8.01 -8.21
CA ILE A 13 10.42 -8.15 -8.46
C ILE A 13 10.73 -7.68 -9.88
N TYR A 14 11.58 -6.65 -9.98
CA TYR A 14 12.10 -6.13 -11.25
C TYR A 14 13.54 -6.57 -11.54
N ARG A 15 14.11 -7.35 -10.66
CA ARG A 15 15.45 -7.91 -10.83
C ARG A 15 15.37 -9.19 -11.64
N ASP A 16 16.10 -9.22 -12.78
CA ASP A 16 16.27 -10.42 -13.57
C ASP A 16 16.95 -11.52 -12.72
N PRO A 17 16.40 -12.74 -12.66
CA PRO A 17 16.95 -13.80 -11.80
C PRO A 17 18.32 -14.31 -12.22
N ASP A 18 18.66 -14.26 -13.52
CA ASP A 18 19.89 -14.78 -14.06
C ASP A 18 21.02 -13.75 -14.03
N THR A 19 20.74 -12.52 -14.51
CA THR A 19 21.74 -11.44 -14.55
C THR A 19 21.80 -10.63 -13.26
N ARG A 20 20.75 -10.67 -12.45
CA ARG A 20 20.52 -9.85 -11.26
C ARG A 20 20.44 -8.34 -11.52
N GLU A 21 20.32 -7.95 -12.78
CA GLU A 21 20.12 -6.55 -13.18
C GLU A 21 18.66 -6.14 -13.00
N TYR A 22 18.44 -4.89 -12.62
CA TYR A 22 17.10 -4.31 -12.56
C TYR A 22 16.68 -3.85 -13.95
N ILE A 23 15.54 -4.35 -14.43
CA ILE A 23 15.02 -4.05 -15.78
C ILE A 23 14.09 -2.84 -15.81
N LEU A 24 13.51 -2.45 -14.67
CA LEU A 24 12.57 -1.33 -14.53
C LEU A 24 12.85 -0.54 -13.24
N PRO A 25 12.62 0.78 -13.24
CA PRO A 25 13.02 1.68 -12.16
C PRO A 25 11.98 1.85 -11.04
N TRP A 26 10.85 1.15 -11.08
CA TRP A 26 9.68 1.52 -10.29
C TRP A 26 9.90 1.46 -8.78
N VAL A 27 10.70 0.53 -8.29
CA VAL A 27 11.05 0.48 -6.86
C VAL A 27 11.74 1.77 -6.42
N ASN A 28 12.82 2.15 -7.12
CA ASN A 28 13.56 3.37 -6.85
C ASN A 28 12.68 4.62 -7.00
N TYR A 29 11.90 4.66 -8.09
CA TYR A 29 10.99 5.76 -8.41
C TYR A 29 9.96 5.99 -7.29
N HIS A 30 9.20 4.96 -6.92
CA HIS A 30 8.16 5.08 -5.89
C HIS A 30 8.72 5.21 -4.48
N ALA A 31 9.89 4.62 -4.19
CA ALA A 31 10.55 4.81 -2.90
C ALA A 31 10.86 6.29 -2.64
N VAL A 32 11.39 6.98 -3.64
CA VAL A 32 11.76 8.40 -3.55
C VAL A 32 10.53 9.31 -3.64
N LYS A 33 9.63 9.04 -4.58
CA LYS A 33 8.52 9.93 -4.91
C LYS A 33 7.33 9.79 -3.98
N ASN A 34 6.97 8.57 -3.58
CA ASN A 34 5.71 8.28 -2.89
C ASN A 34 5.92 7.80 -1.45
N TYR A 35 6.64 6.69 -1.24
CA TYR A 35 6.68 6.04 0.07
C TYR A 35 7.27 6.91 1.16
N HIS A 36 8.41 7.55 0.91
CA HIS A 36 9.01 8.48 1.87
C HIS A 36 8.15 9.73 2.09
N GLN A 37 7.52 10.26 1.02
CA GLN A 37 6.60 11.38 1.12
C GLN A 37 5.41 11.08 2.03
N MET A 38 4.83 9.87 1.93
CA MET A 38 3.72 9.44 2.79
C MET A 38 4.11 9.46 4.27
N ALA A 39 5.30 8.94 4.60
CA ALA A 39 5.82 9.00 5.97
C ALA A 39 5.99 10.44 6.47
N ARG A 40 6.58 11.32 5.64
CA ARG A 40 6.77 12.73 6.00
C ARG A 40 5.46 13.46 6.24
N LEU A 41 4.47 13.27 5.36
CA LEU A 41 3.17 13.91 5.51
C LEU A 41 2.44 13.43 6.76
N ALA A 42 2.51 12.13 7.06
CA ALA A 42 1.94 11.59 8.28
C ALA A 42 2.63 12.14 9.54
N GLU A 43 3.96 12.29 9.51
CA GLU A 43 4.72 12.86 10.62
C GLU A 43 4.42 14.35 10.81
N GLU A 44 4.40 15.15 9.74
CA GLU A 44 4.06 16.58 9.76
C GLU A 44 2.66 16.83 10.29
N ALA A 45 1.69 16.01 9.89
CA ALA A 45 0.30 16.12 10.31
C ALA A 45 0.01 15.40 11.63
N GLU A 46 0.95 14.61 12.17
CA GLU A 46 0.71 13.68 13.29
C GLU A 46 -0.53 12.80 13.00
N PHE A 47 -0.63 12.27 11.79
CA PHE A 47 -1.78 11.50 11.32
C PHE A 47 -1.52 10.00 11.47
N PRO A 48 -2.29 9.29 12.32
CA PRO A 48 -2.14 7.86 12.48
C PRO A 48 -2.56 7.08 11.23
N GLY A 49 -1.80 6.04 10.86
CA GLY A 49 -2.12 5.16 9.75
C GLY A 49 -1.53 3.77 9.91
N THR A 50 -2.07 2.82 9.14
CA THR A 50 -1.50 1.49 8.97
C THR A 50 -0.78 1.44 7.63
N TYR A 51 0.48 1.05 7.63
CA TYR A 51 1.33 0.98 6.43
C TYR A 51 1.70 -0.47 6.18
N ASN A 52 1.33 -0.95 5.02
CA ASN A 52 1.52 -2.33 4.63
C ASN A 52 2.67 -2.46 3.63
N PHE A 53 3.69 -3.23 3.98
CA PHE A 53 4.87 -3.42 3.16
C PHE A 53 4.95 -4.84 2.61
N VAL A 54 5.02 -4.97 1.30
CA VAL A 54 5.30 -6.25 0.64
C VAL A 54 6.77 -6.62 0.84
N PRO A 55 7.10 -7.82 1.33
CA PRO A 55 8.48 -8.21 1.61
C PRO A 55 9.43 -8.12 0.41
N CYS A 56 8.99 -8.50 -0.78
CA CYS A 56 9.82 -8.38 -1.99
C CYS A 56 10.08 -6.92 -2.41
N LEU A 57 9.22 -5.97 -2.05
CA LEU A 57 9.51 -4.54 -2.17
C LEU A 57 10.62 -4.14 -1.19
N LEU A 58 10.52 -4.55 0.09
CA LEU A 58 11.53 -4.24 1.10
C LEU A 58 12.92 -4.77 0.72
N GLU A 59 12.99 -5.98 0.14
CA GLU A 59 14.23 -6.57 -0.38
C GLU A 59 14.87 -5.64 -1.40
N GLN A 60 14.12 -5.21 -2.39
CA GLN A 60 14.61 -4.35 -3.47
C GLN A 60 14.98 -2.94 -2.96
N VAL A 61 14.18 -2.34 -2.06
CA VAL A 61 14.52 -1.05 -1.43
C VAL A 61 15.87 -1.12 -0.73
N LEU A 62 16.12 -2.20 0.02
CA LEU A 62 17.41 -2.37 0.72
C LEU A 62 18.58 -2.58 -0.23
N GLU A 63 18.38 -3.20 -1.38
CA GLU A 63 19.42 -3.30 -2.42
C GLU A 63 19.78 -1.92 -2.99
N TYR A 64 18.79 -1.02 -3.20
CA TYR A 64 19.04 0.36 -3.59
C TYR A 64 19.74 1.17 -2.48
N VAL A 65 19.33 1.03 -1.23
CA VAL A 65 19.98 1.68 -0.08
C VAL A 65 21.43 1.20 0.07
N GLY A 66 21.67 -0.10 -0.09
CA GLY A 66 23.01 -0.71 -0.01
C GLY A 66 23.90 -0.46 -1.23
N GLY A 67 23.38 0.16 -2.30
CA GLY A 67 24.11 0.46 -3.53
C GLY A 67 24.39 -0.78 -4.41
N SER A 68 23.77 -1.92 -4.12
CA SER A 68 23.88 -3.14 -4.94
C SER A 68 22.86 -3.20 -6.09
N ALA A 69 21.82 -2.37 -6.04
CA ALA A 69 20.84 -2.21 -7.11
C ALA A 69 21.15 -0.99 -7.95
N ASN A 70 21.05 -1.14 -9.26
CA ASN A 70 21.08 -0.06 -10.22
C ASN A 70 20.16 -0.43 -11.39
N ASP A 71 19.25 0.45 -11.73
CA ASP A 71 18.38 0.28 -12.89
C ASP A 71 18.83 1.16 -14.06
N PRO A 72 18.39 0.87 -15.30
CA PRO A 72 18.81 1.65 -16.48
C PRO A 72 18.43 3.12 -16.40
N PHE A 73 17.34 3.48 -15.71
CA PHE A 73 16.91 4.86 -15.56
C PHE A 73 17.85 5.62 -14.61
N GLN A 74 18.18 5.02 -13.47
CA GLN A 74 19.16 5.59 -12.55
C GLN A 74 20.53 5.74 -13.22
N ALA A 75 20.99 4.70 -13.92
CA ALA A 75 22.24 4.74 -14.65
C ALA A 75 22.28 5.91 -15.67
N ALA A 76 21.16 6.15 -16.37
CA ALA A 76 21.04 7.27 -17.30
C ALA A 76 21.03 8.63 -16.58
N LEU A 77 20.41 8.73 -15.40
CA LEU A 77 20.42 9.97 -14.59
C LEU A 77 21.82 10.33 -14.07
N GLU A 78 22.63 9.34 -13.75
CA GLU A 78 23.97 9.52 -13.14
C GLU A 78 25.09 9.72 -14.17
N LYS A 79 24.87 9.35 -15.45
CA LYS A 79 25.86 9.56 -16.52
C LYS A 79 26.21 11.04 -16.71
N ASP A 80 27.44 11.29 -17.15
CA ASP A 80 27.80 12.58 -17.74
C ASP A 80 26.86 12.86 -18.93
N PRO A 81 26.23 14.04 -19.01
CA PRO A 81 25.31 14.39 -20.09
C PRO A 81 25.88 14.20 -21.50
N GLY A 82 27.21 14.41 -21.67
CA GLY A 82 27.90 14.17 -22.93
C GLY A 82 28.11 12.70 -23.30
N LYS A 83 27.84 11.78 -22.40
CA LYS A 83 28.00 10.32 -22.58
C LYS A 83 26.66 9.58 -22.66
N LEU A 84 25.53 10.30 -22.69
CA LEU A 84 24.22 9.69 -22.86
C LEU A 84 24.10 9.03 -24.23
N THR A 85 23.70 7.77 -24.24
CA THR A 85 23.44 7.02 -25.47
C THR A 85 22.02 7.27 -25.99
N TYR A 86 21.73 6.86 -27.21
CA TYR A 86 20.38 6.91 -27.76
C TYR A 86 19.37 6.13 -26.90
N ALA A 87 19.78 5.00 -26.31
CA ALA A 87 18.95 4.21 -25.40
C ALA A 87 18.63 5.00 -24.12
N ASP A 88 19.61 5.69 -23.51
CA ASP A 88 19.40 6.55 -22.36
C ASP A 88 18.40 7.67 -22.66
N VAL A 89 18.59 8.35 -23.78
CA VAL A 89 17.67 9.45 -24.22
C VAL A 89 16.26 8.92 -24.44
N ARG A 90 16.09 7.77 -25.06
CA ARG A 90 14.76 7.15 -25.22
C ARG A 90 14.12 6.79 -23.88
N LEU A 91 14.92 6.28 -22.95
CA LEU A 91 14.42 5.89 -21.63
C LEU A 91 13.96 7.12 -20.82
N LEU A 92 14.80 8.15 -20.74
CA LEU A 92 14.47 9.40 -20.07
C LEU A 92 13.28 10.12 -20.72
N GLY A 93 13.18 10.05 -22.05
CA GLY A 93 12.07 10.62 -22.82
C GLY A 93 10.70 10.02 -22.55
N LYS A 94 10.62 8.82 -21.94
CA LYS A 94 9.37 8.26 -21.46
C LYS A 94 8.82 9.01 -20.25
N ILE A 95 9.70 9.57 -19.43
CA ILE A 95 9.34 10.35 -18.23
C ILE A 95 9.10 11.83 -18.62
N VAL A 96 9.86 12.36 -19.60
CA VAL A 96 9.77 13.75 -20.05
C VAL A 96 9.53 13.79 -21.58
N PRO A 97 8.28 13.58 -22.03
CA PRO A 97 7.95 13.55 -23.45
C PRO A 97 8.21 14.91 -24.11
N GLY A 98 8.75 14.88 -25.35
CA GLY A 98 8.92 16.06 -26.19
C GLY A 98 10.24 16.82 -25.99
N GLU A 99 11.03 16.54 -24.97
CA GLU A 99 12.37 17.12 -24.80
C GLU A 99 13.39 16.33 -25.61
N THR A 100 14.19 17.03 -26.42
CA THR A 100 15.22 16.44 -27.30
C THR A 100 16.64 16.77 -26.88
N ASN A 101 16.85 17.84 -26.10
CA ASN A 101 18.16 18.17 -25.58
C ASN A 101 18.55 17.24 -24.45
N ALA A 102 19.56 16.41 -24.66
CA ALA A 102 19.97 15.34 -23.73
C ALA A 102 20.27 15.85 -22.31
N ARG A 103 20.95 16.98 -22.18
CA ARG A 103 21.25 17.58 -20.86
C ARG A 103 19.97 18.06 -20.18
N ARG A 104 19.12 18.78 -20.90
CA ARG A 104 17.88 19.30 -20.40
C ARG A 104 16.90 18.18 -20.04
N LEU A 105 16.85 17.13 -20.88
CA LEU A 105 16.07 15.92 -20.63
C LEU A 105 16.48 15.25 -19.32
N GLN A 106 17.78 15.10 -19.08
CA GLN A 106 18.30 14.50 -17.86
C GLN A 106 17.97 15.36 -16.62
N GLU A 107 18.13 16.69 -16.70
CA GLU A 107 17.76 17.62 -15.64
C GLU A 107 16.26 17.53 -15.30
N LEU A 108 15.40 17.46 -16.30
CA LEU A 108 13.95 17.35 -16.11
C LEU A 108 13.54 15.97 -15.60
N ALA A 109 14.21 14.91 -16.05
CA ALA A 109 13.91 13.55 -15.60
C ALA A 109 14.25 13.35 -14.12
N VAL A 110 15.38 13.90 -13.65
CA VAL A 110 15.69 13.83 -12.20
C VAL A 110 14.73 14.70 -11.39
N LYS A 111 14.30 15.85 -11.91
CA LYS A 111 13.28 16.68 -11.24
C LYS A 111 11.92 16.00 -11.16
N ALA A 112 11.58 15.15 -12.13
CA ALA A 112 10.32 14.41 -12.12
C ALA A 112 10.22 13.41 -10.95
N LEU A 113 11.34 12.88 -10.45
CA LEU A 113 11.38 12.07 -9.23
C LEU A 113 10.93 12.85 -7.98
N PHE A 114 11.14 14.17 -8.02
CA PHE A 114 10.87 15.07 -6.91
C PHE A 114 9.77 16.08 -7.23
N SER A 115 8.81 15.70 -8.06
CA SER A 115 7.67 16.57 -8.46
C SER A 115 6.67 16.80 -7.32
N SER A 116 7.18 17.22 -6.18
CA SER A 116 6.41 17.43 -4.95
C SER A 116 6.75 18.81 -4.35
N PRO A 117 5.76 19.53 -3.81
CA PRO A 117 5.97 20.77 -3.06
C PRO A 117 6.86 20.62 -1.82
N LEU A 118 7.12 19.39 -1.37
CA LEU A 118 8.01 19.10 -0.23
C LEU A 118 9.48 19.07 -0.63
N THR A 119 9.80 19.02 -1.92
CA THR A 119 11.19 18.92 -2.38
C THR A 119 11.84 20.28 -2.39
N PRO A 120 12.99 20.46 -1.71
CA PRO A 120 13.76 21.69 -1.79
C PRO A 120 14.24 21.95 -3.23
N GLU A 121 14.32 23.20 -3.63
CA GLU A 121 14.90 23.56 -4.92
C GLU A 121 16.40 23.22 -4.93
N ARG A 122 16.80 22.34 -5.85
CA ARG A 122 18.18 21.87 -6.03
C ARG A 122 18.45 21.66 -7.51
N ASP A 123 19.74 21.72 -7.86
CA ASP A 123 20.21 21.28 -9.18
C ASP A 123 20.18 19.75 -9.31
N ARG A 124 20.57 19.25 -10.50
CA ARG A 124 20.57 17.80 -10.78
C ARG A 124 21.37 16.99 -9.76
N ASP A 125 22.60 17.42 -9.48
CA ASP A 125 23.51 16.66 -8.61
C ASP A 125 23.04 16.70 -7.15
N GLY A 126 22.55 17.85 -6.70
CA GLY A 126 21.91 17.98 -5.40
C GLY A 126 20.63 17.14 -5.25
N LEU A 127 19.87 16.93 -6.33
CA LEU A 127 18.71 16.02 -6.32
C LEU A 127 19.13 14.54 -6.32
N LEU A 128 20.22 14.17 -7.00
CA LEU A 128 20.77 12.82 -6.94
C LEU A 128 21.30 12.47 -5.54
N ASP A 129 21.90 13.43 -4.84
CA ASP A 129 22.30 13.23 -3.45
C ASP A 129 21.09 13.16 -2.52
N LEU A 130 20.11 14.04 -2.69
CA LEU A 130 18.84 13.96 -1.95
C LEU A 130 18.15 12.61 -2.14
N ARG A 131 18.21 11.99 -3.32
CA ARG A 131 17.67 10.65 -3.56
C ARG A 131 18.30 9.61 -2.61
N LYS A 132 19.62 9.65 -2.45
CA LYS A 132 20.31 8.72 -1.53
C LYS A 132 19.89 8.93 -0.09
N GLU A 133 19.77 10.20 0.33
CA GLU A 133 19.28 10.56 1.67
C GLU A 133 17.84 10.03 1.90
N VAL A 134 16.95 10.25 0.93
CA VAL A 134 15.55 9.80 0.99
C VAL A 134 15.45 8.27 1.06
N LEU A 135 16.21 7.55 0.23
CA LEU A 135 16.25 6.09 0.25
C LEU A 135 16.75 5.56 1.60
N ALA A 136 17.81 6.15 2.13
CA ALA A 136 18.38 5.76 3.42
C ALA A 136 17.41 6.04 4.59
N ASP A 137 16.60 7.11 4.52
CA ASP A 137 15.63 7.48 5.56
C ASP A 137 14.27 6.79 5.42
N LEU A 138 14.00 6.11 4.31
CA LEU A 138 12.67 5.53 4.04
C LEU A 138 12.18 4.61 5.16
N LEU A 139 12.89 3.53 5.46
CA LEU A 139 12.46 2.60 6.51
C LEU A 139 12.62 3.18 7.93
N PRO A 140 13.69 3.91 8.26
CA PRO A 140 13.80 4.63 9.51
C PRO A 140 12.64 5.59 9.77
N SER A 141 12.09 6.27 8.77
CA SER A 141 10.95 7.18 8.93
C SER A 141 9.70 6.47 9.45
N TYR A 142 9.38 5.29 8.94
CA TYR A 142 8.27 4.48 9.43
C TYR A 142 8.49 3.91 10.83
N LEU A 143 9.74 3.56 11.17
CA LEU A 143 10.07 3.18 12.53
C LEU A 143 9.89 4.35 13.52
N ARG A 144 10.26 5.58 13.14
CA ARG A 144 10.00 6.78 13.95
C ARG A 144 8.50 7.02 14.13
N LEU A 145 7.71 6.93 13.06
CA LEU A 145 6.25 7.02 13.15
C LEU A 145 5.67 5.99 14.12
N ARG A 146 6.14 4.74 14.02
CA ARG A 146 5.72 3.68 14.95
C ARG A 146 6.09 3.98 16.40
N GLN A 147 7.31 4.46 16.66
CA GLN A 147 7.75 4.85 18.00
C GLN A 147 6.89 6.00 18.59
N LYS A 148 6.40 6.90 17.75
CA LYS A 148 5.46 7.97 18.12
C LYS A 148 4.01 7.48 18.26
N GLY A 149 3.70 6.21 18.00
CA GLY A 149 2.34 5.69 18.01
C GLY A 149 1.50 6.12 16.80
N LEU A 150 2.13 6.65 15.75
CA LEU A 150 1.46 7.14 14.54
C LEU A 150 1.43 6.09 13.41
N ALA A 151 2.20 5.01 13.50
CA ALA A 151 2.15 3.97 12.49
C ALA A 151 1.96 2.57 13.07
N GLU A 152 1.00 1.85 12.53
CA GLU A 152 0.98 0.40 12.55
C GLU A 152 1.64 -0.12 11.27
N LEU A 153 2.60 -1.05 11.39
CA LEU A 153 3.25 -1.66 10.24
C LEU A 153 2.78 -3.10 10.08
N THR A 154 2.34 -3.44 8.89
CA THR A 154 1.81 -4.76 8.52
C THR A 154 2.51 -5.30 7.28
N THR A 155 2.25 -6.55 6.91
CA THR A 155 2.90 -7.18 5.77
C THR A 155 1.94 -7.99 4.91
N THR A 156 2.48 -8.61 3.86
CA THR A 156 1.77 -9.48 2.92
C THR A 156 2.47 -10.84 2.82
N PRO A 157 1.95 -11.79 2.03
CA PRO A 157 2.76 -12.91 1.53
C PRO A 157 4.01 -12.40 0.79
N TYR A 158 5.11 -13.14 0.83
CA TYR A 158 6.45 -12.64 0.45
C TYR A 158 6.52 -12.02 -0.97
N TYR A 159 6.07 -12.76 -1.99
CA TYR A 159 6.04 -12.31 -3.39
C TYR A 159 4.66 -11.83 -3.84
N HIS A 160 3.77 -11.54 -2.92
CA HIS A 160 2.43 -11.04 -3.19
C HIS A 160 1.56 -11.93 -4.11
N PRO A 161 1.57 -13.27 -3.96
CA PRO A 161 0.65 -14.11 -4.73
C PRO A 161 -0.77 -14.00 -4.20
N ILE A 162 -1.77 -14.12 -5.07
CA ILE A 162 -3.19 -14.25 -4.70
C ILE A 162 -3.38 -15.64 -4.06
N LEU A 163 -3.33 -15.68 -2.73
CA LEU A 163 -3.26 -16.94 -1.98
C LEU A 163 -4.40 -17.91 -2.26
N PRO A 164 -5.69 -17.51 -2.37
CA PRO A 164 -6.75 -18.45 -2.70
C PRO A 164 -6.45 -19.27 -3.95
N LEU A 165 -5.90 -18.63 -5.00
CA LEU A 165 -5.54 -19.32 -6.26
C LEU A 165 -4.36 -20.26 -6.10
N VAL A 166 -3.40 -19.94 -5.22
CA VAL A 166 -2.25 -20.82 -4.92
C VAL A 166 -2.70 -22.02 -4.09
N PHE A 167 -3.60 -21.80 -3.12
CA PHE A 167 -4.13 -22.89 -2.31
C PHE A 167 -4.97 -23.87 -3.12
N ASP A 168 -5.87 -23.34 -3.94
CA ASP A 168 -6.67 -24.12 -4.90
C ASP A 168 -7.27 -23.16 -5.94
N VAL A 169 -6.90 -23.29 -7.21
CA VAL A 169 -7.42 -22.45 -8.29
C VAL A 169 -8.93 -22.51 -8.41
N ARG A 170 -9.56 -23.60 -7.95
CA ARG A 170 -11.02 -23.78 -7.93
C ARG A 170 -11.72 -22.90 -6.89
N SER A 171 -10.96 -22.18 -6.05
CA SER A 171 -11.53 -21.14 -5.19
C SER A 171 -11.99 -19.90 -5.97
N ALA A 172 -11.56 -19.75 -7.23
CA ALA A 172 -12.06 -18.69 -8.10
C ALA A 172 -13.42 -19.05 -8.70
N ASP A 173 -14.29 -18.05 -8.82
CA ASP A 173 -15.55 -18.19 -9.55
C ASP A 173 -15.29 -17.98 -11.05
N GLY A 174 -15.87 -18.79 -11.91
CA GLY A 174 -15.88 -18.56 -13.36
C GLY A 174 -15.76 -19.82 -14.23
N ASP A 175 -16.25 -19.70 -15.46
CA ASP A 175 -16.29 -20.76 -16.47
C ASP A 175 -14.92 -21.00 -17.17
N SER A 176 -13.91 -20.17 -16.87
CA SER A 176 -12.61 -20.18 -17.54
C SER A 176 -11.48 -20.71 -16.68
N LEU A 177 -11.78 -21.62 -15.74
CA LEU A 177 -10.75 -22.26 -14.93
C LEU A 177 -9.88 -23.19 -15.77
N PRO A 178 -8.57 -23.30 -15.45
CA PRO A 178 -7.69 -24.26 -16.11
C PRO A 178 -8.21 -25.68 -15.99
N GLU A 179 -8.13 -26.48 -17.07
CA GLU A 179 -8.52 -27.89 -17.04
C GLU A 179 -7.67 -28.70 -16.06
N LEU A 180 -6.37 -28.36 -15.94
CA LEU A 180 -5.46 -29.00 -15.00
C LEU A 180 -5.63 -28.40 -13.60
N PRO A 181 -5.71 -29.24 -12.57
CA PRO A 181 -5.79 -28.77 -11.20
C PRO A 181 -4.48 -28.06 -10.81
N PHE A 182 -4.60 -26.81 -10.36
CA PHE A 182 -3.49 -26.09 -9.73
C PHE A 182 -3.82 -25.94 -8.23
N ARG A 183 -3.02 -26.62 -7.37
CA ARG A 183 -3.24 -26.67 -5.94
C ARG A 183 -1.92 -26.85 -5.21
N HIS A 184 -1.40 -25.76 -4.61
CA HIS A 184 -0.10 -25.73 -3.94
C HIS A 184 -0.21 -25.03 -2.56
N PRO A 185 -0.97 -25.59 -1.59
CA PRO A 185 -1.18 -24.95 -0.28
C PRO A 185 0.12 -24.79 0.52
N GLU A 186 1.13 -25.64 0.30
CA GLU A 186 2.42 -25.53 0.98
C GLU A 186 3.21 -24.31 0.51
N ASP A 187 3.08 -23.94 -0.77
CA ASP A 187 3.69 -22.71 -1.29
C ASP A 187 3.00 -21.48 -0.68
N GLY A 188 1.68 -21.47 -0.58
CA GLY A 188 0.94 -20.41 0.09
C GLY A 188 1.34 -20.24 1.56
N LYS A 189 1.46 -21.33 2.31
CA LYS A 189 1.96 -21.31 3.70
C LYS A 189 3.39 -20.79 3.79
N SER A 190 4.25 -21.23 2.86
CA SER A 190 5.64 -20.76 2.77
C SER A 190 5.73 -19.25 2.50
N GLN A 191 4.87 -18.72 1.63
CA GLN A 191 4.77 -17.29 1.35
C GLN A 191 4.39 -16.48 2.60
N LEU A 192 3.42 -16.95 3.39
CA LEU A 192 3.03 -16.32 4.65
C LEU A 192 4.15 -16.35 5.68
N ALA A 193 4.75 -17.52 5.91
CA ALA A 193 5.83 -17.68 6.89
C ALA A 193 7.07 -16.85 6.53
N LYS A 194 7.50 -16.89 5.26
CA LYS A 194 8.64 -16.11 4.77
C LYS A 194 8.36 -14.60 4.84
N GLY A 195 7.16 -14.16 4.48
CA GLY A 195 6.75 -12.76 4.54
C GLY A 195 6.85 -12.22 5.97
N ARG A 196 6.26 -12.95 6.92
CA ARG A 196 6.30 -12.58 8.34
C ARG A 196 7.73 -12.55 8.91
N ALA A 197 8.51 -13.59 8.63
CA ALA A 197 9.89 -13.68 9.10
C ALA A 197 10.79 -12.58 8.52
N TYR A 198 10.64 -12.29 7.22
CA TYR A 198 11.42 -11.23 6.57
C TYR A 198 11.07 -9.85 7.12
N PHE A 199 9.78 -9.56 7.30
CA PHE A 199 9.33 -8.33 7.96
C PHE A 199 9.94 -8.19 9.36
N GLY A 200 9.88 -9.25 10.17
CA GLY A 200 10.46 -9.28 11.52
C GLY A 200 11.98 -9.01 11.51
N LYS A 201 12.70 -9.57 10.53
CA LYS A 201 14.13 -9.30 10.32
C LYS A 201 14.43 -7.83 10.03
N ILE A 202 13.60 -7.18 9.22
CA ILE A 202 13.81 -5.78 8.78
C ILE A 202 13.42 -4.79 9.88
N PHE A 203 12.26 -4.95 10.47
CA PHE A 203 11.71 -3.98 11.43
C PHE A 203 12.00 -4.28 12.89
N GLY A 204 12.51 -5.48 13.21
CA GLY A 204 12.88 -5.88 14.58
C GLY A 204 11.68 -6.29 15.46
N PHE A 205 10.49 -6.49 14.86
CA PHE A 205 9.29 -7.00 15.55
C PHE A 205 8.39 -7.74 14.57
N GLU A 206 7.53 -8.61 15.10
CA GLU A 206 6.60 -9.40 14.30
C GLU A 206 5.34 -8.60 13.92
N PRO A 207 4.88 -8.65 12.66
CA PRO A 207 3.65 -7.98 12.25
C PRO A 207 2.42 -8.70 12.83
N ALA A 208 1.47 -7.92 13.34
CA ALA A 208 0.20 -8.45 13.82
C ALA A 208 -0.80 -8.66 12.67
N GLY A 209 -0.73 -7.83 11.65
CA GLY A 209 -1.68 -7.77 10.55
C GLY A 209 -1.13 -8.29 9.24
N LEU A 210 -2.03 -8.83 8.45
CA LEU A 210 -1.81 -9.30 7.09
C LEU A 210 -2.72 -8.54 6.12
N TRP A 211 -2.16 -7.97 5.06
CA TRP A 211 -2.90 -7.70 3.84
C TRP A 211 -2.68 -8.89 2.89
N PRO A 212 -3.65 -9.80 2.75
CA PRO A 212 -3.56 -10.82 1.70
C PRO A 212 -3.53 -10.13 0.35
N SER A 213 -2.68 -10.60 -0.54
CA SER A 213 -2.51 -10.00 -1.87
C SER A 213 -3.86 -9.80 -2.56
N GLU A 214 -4.12 -8.60 -3.07
CA GLU A 214 -5.38 -8.20 -3.68
C GLU A 214 -6.61 -8.40 -2.76
N GLY A 215 -6.41 -8.33 -1.44
CA GLY A 215 -7.48 -8.66 -0.49
C GLY A 215 -7.96 -10.11 -0.57
N GLY A 216 -7.15 -10.99 -1.19
CA GLY A 216 -7.51 -12.37 -1.52
C GLY A 216 -7.61 -13.28 -0.30
N VAL A 217 -8.80 -13.72 0.04
CA VAL A 217 -9.08 -14.58 1.19
C VAL A 217 -9.89 -15.82 0.82
N SER A 218 -9.69 -16.87 1.61
CA SER A 218 -10.55 -18.04 1.69
C SER A 218 -10.46 -18.60 3.11
N ARG A 219 -11.29 -19.57 3.46
CA ARG A 219 -11.23 -20.24 4.76
C ARG A 219 -9.85 -20.87 5.00
N GLU A 220 -9.26 -21.52 3.98
CA GLU A 220 -7.92 -22.11 4.06
C GLU A 220 -6.83 -21.08 4.25
N VAL A 221 -6.92 -19.93 3.56
CA VAL A 221 -6.00 -18.80 3.72
C VAL A 221 -6.11 -18.23 5.13
N ALA A 222 -7.31 -18.03 5.66
CA ALA A 222 -7.52 -17.53 7.02
C ALA A 222 -6.91 -18.45 8.07
N ARG A 223 -7.13 -19.77 7.93
CA ARG A 223 -6.52 -20.79 8.81
C ARG A 223 -4.99 -20.77 8.74
N ALA A 224 -4.43 -20.69 7.54
CA ALA A 224 -2.98 -20.64 7.34
C ALA A 224 -2.36 -19.36 7.90
N ALA A 225 -3.02 -18.21 7.73
CA ALA A 225 -2.57 -16.92 8.27
C ALA A 225 -2.60 -16.93 9.81
N SER A 226 -3.69 -17.43 10.42
CA SER A 226 -3.78 -17.61 11.88
C SER A 226 -2.67 -18.54 12.41
N ALA A 227 -2.44 -19.68 11.73
CA ALA A 227 -1.38 -20.62 12.09
C ALA A 227 0.04 -20.02 11.91
N ALA A 228 0.22 -19.10 10.98
CA ALA A 228 1.46 -18.34 10.80
C ALA A 228 1.66 -17.24 11.86
N GLY A 229 0.68 -17.00 12.73
CA GLY A 229 0.76 -16.05 13.85
C GLY A 229 0.25 -14.65 13.55
N PHE A 230 -0.47 -14.45 12.45
CA PHE A 230 -1.22 -13.21 12.22
C PHE A 230 -2.47 -13.17 13.11
N ARG A 231 -2.81 -12.00 13.61
CA ARG A 231 -3.99 -11.79 14.46
C ARG A 231 -5.19 -11.27 13.67
N PHE A 232 -4.92 -10.55 12.60
CA PHE A 232 -5.96 -10.03 11.72
C PHE A 232 -5.50 -9.98 10.26
N ALA A 233 -6.47 -9.96 9.36
CA ALA A 233 -6.29 -9.64 7.96
C ALA A 233 -7.38 -8.69 7.47
N LEU A 234 -7.15 -8.12 6.28
CA LEU A 234 -8.11 -7.23 5.62
C LEU A 234 -8.54 -7.82 4.29
N THR A 235 -9.78 -7.50 3.90
CA THR A 235 -10.31 -7.86 2.59
C THR A 235 -11.34 -6.82 2.14
N ASP A 236 -12.09 -7.11 1.08
CA ASP A 236 -13.07 -6.20 0.48
C ASP A 236 -14.49 -6.43 1.02
N GLU A 237 -15.33 -5.39 1.02
CA GLU A 237 -16.73 -5.50 1.44
C GLU A 237 -17.54 -6.48 0.58
N ASN A 238 -17.15 -6.69 -0.69
CA ASN A 238 -17.81 -7.70 -1.54
C ASN A 238 -17.65 -9.10 -0.97
N VAL A 239 -16.50 -9.40 -0.37
CA VAL A 239 -16.27 -10.68 0.31
C VAL A 239 -17.20 -10.82 1.53
N LEU A 240 -17.43 -9.73 2.28
CA LEU A 240 -18.37 -9.70 3.39
C LEU A 240 -19.78 -10.04 2.89
N TRP A 241 -20.23 -9.34 1.85
CA TRP A 241 -21.60 -9.52 1.35
C TRP A 241 -21.85 -10.88 0.72
N LYS A 242 -20.84 -11.47 0.07
CA LYS A 242 -20.90 -12.86 -0.41
C LYS A 242 -20.92 -13.88 0.75
N SER A 243 -20.26 -13.58 1.86
CA SER A 243 -20.11 -14.48 3.02
C SER A 243 -21.25 -14.39 4.03
N ARG A 244 -22.15 -13.42 3.90
CA ARG A 244 -23.30 -13.23 4.80
C ARG A 244 -24.61 -13.42 4.08
N PRO A 245 -25.60 -14.07 4.71
CA PRO A 245 -26.94 -14.17 4.15
C PRO A 245 -27.64 -12.80 4.13
N ALA A 246 -28.45 -12.55 3.12
CA ALA A 246 -29.34 -11.40 3.08
C ALA A 246 -30.45 -11.48 4.15
N PRO A 247 -31.01 -10.34 4.61
CA PRO A 247 -30.72 -8.99 4.16
C PRO A 247 -29.44 -8.42 4.74
N HIS A 248 -28.69 -7.66 3.93
CA HIS A 248 -27.47 -7.00 4.37
C HIS A 248 -27.80 -5.70 5.12
N VAL A 249 -27.15 -5.48 6.25
CA VAL A 249 -27.29 -4.27 7.05
C VAL A 249 -25.97 -3.46 6.92
N PRO A 250 -26.03 -2.17 6.56
CA PRO A 250 -24.80 -1.36 6.39
C PRO A 250 -23.86 -1.39 7.60
N ALA A 251 -24.41 -1.45 8.82
CA ALA A 251 -23.61 -1.57 10.04
C ALA A 251 -22.73 -2.83 10.13
N ASP A 252 -23.04 -3.86 9.36
CA ASP A 252 -22.26 -5.09 9.33
C ASP A 252 -20.86 -4.88 8.73
N LEU A 253 -20.69 -3.86 7.88
CA LEU A 253 -19.37 -3.50 7.33
C LEU A 253 -18.42 -2.91 8.39
N PHE A 254 -18.96 -2.35 9.45
CA PHE A 254 -18.20 -1.51 10.39
C PHE A 254 -17.78 -2.25 11.65
N LYS A 255 -17.52 -3.56 11.54
CA LYS A 255 -16.99 -4.40 12.62
C LYS A 255 -16.13 -5.54 12.05
N PRO A 256 -15.15 -6.04 12.81
CA PRO A 256 -14.42 -7.25 12.42
C PRO A 256 -15.22 -8.52 12.70
N TYR A 257 -14.92 -9.58 11.94
CA TYR A 257 -15.46 -10.92 12.11
C TYR A 257 -14.33 -11.92 12.32
N LEU A 258 -14.65 -13.07 12.94
CA LEU A 258 -13.72 -14.18 13.08
C LEU A 258 -13.91 -15.20 11.94
N ALA A 259 -12.82 -15.52 11.26
CA ALA A 259 -12.72 -16.66 10.37
C ALA A 259 -11.51 -17.50 10.78
N GLU A 260 -11.72 -18.76 11.20
CA GLU A 260 -10.64 -19.68 11.60
C GLU A 260 -9.66 -19.05 12.63
N SER A 261 -10.19 -18.34 13.62
CA SER A 261 -9.45 -17.61 14.67
C SER A 261 -8.65 -16.37 14.17
N LEU A 262 -8.82 -15.98 12.92
CA LEU A 262 -8.28 -14.74 12.35
C LEU A 262 -9.36 -13.66 12.35
N ALA A 263 -9.08 -12.48 12.90
CA ALA A 263 -10.00 -11.36 12.78
C ALA A 263 -9.92 -10.78 11.35
N LEU A 264 -11.05 -10.60 10.70
CA LEU A 264 -11.13 -10.02 9.36
C LEU A 264 -11.78 -8.65 9.43
N PHE A 265 -11.11 -7.65 8.85
CA PHE A 265 -11.64 -6.34 8.58
C PHE A 265 -12.01 -6.23 7.09
N PHE A 266 -13.04 -5.45 6.82
CA PHE A 266 -13.53 -5.24 5.46
C PHE A 266 -13.39 -3.76 5.12
N ARG A 267 -12.77 -3.44 3.95
CA ARG A 267 -12.66 -2.05 3.51
C ARG A 267 -14.00 -1.52 3.02
N ASP A 268 -14.30 -0.26 3.29
CA ASP A 268 -15.34 0.48 2.57
C ASP A 268 -14.84 0.74 1.15
N ARG A 269 -15.44 0.05 0.18
CA ARG A 269 -15.01 0.09 -1.22
C ARG A 269 -15.23 1.46 -1.82
N GLU A 270 -16.42 2.04 -1.65
CA GLU A 270 -16.74 3.35 -2.23
C GLU A 270 -15.73 4.40 -1.78
N LEU A 271 -15.49 4.53 -0.48
CA LEU A 271 -14.58 5.54 0.05
C LEU A 271 -13.12 5.30 -0.36
N SER A 272 -12.68 4.04 -0.42
CA SER A 272 -11.35 3.69 -0.87
C SER A 272 -11.15 4.01 -2.36
N ASP A 273 -12.14 3.66 -3.20
CA ASP A 273 -12.09 3.87 -4.64
C ASP A 273 -12.23 5.37 -5.03
N LEU A 274 -12.99 6.15 -4.27
CA LEU A 274 -13.05 7.60 -4.43
C LEU A 274 -11.68 8.25 -4.24
N LEU A 275 -10.95 7.86 -3.20
CA LEU A 275 -9.58 8.34 -2.96
C LEU A 275 -8.61 7.87 -4.06
N SER A 276 -8.77 6.63 -4.54
CA SER A 276 -7.86 6.06 -5.53
C SER A 276 -8.06 6.60 -6.94
N PHE A 277 -9.31 6.84 -7.39
CA PHE A 277 -9.63 6.99 -8.81
C PHE A 277 -10.44 8.24 -9.16
N GLU A 278 -11.17 8.85 -8.21
CA GLU A 278 -12.11 9.92 -8.52
C GLU A 278 -11.66 11.30 -8.06
N TYR A 279 -11.21 11.44 -6.83
CA TYR A 279 -10.88 12.76 -6.25
C TYR A 279 -9.66 13.42 -6.87
N GLN A 280 -8.82 12.68 -7.57
CA GLN A 280 -7.75 13.24 -8.41
C GLN A 280 -8.24 14.22 -9.49
N LYS A 281 -9.51 14.10 -9.89
CA LYS A 281 -10.19 14.93 -10.90
C LYS A 281 -10.82 16.18 -10.31
N TRP A 282 -10.86 16.31 -8.98
CA TRP A 282 -11.58 17.35 -8.27
C TRP A 282 -10.63 18.39 -7.65
N PRO A 283 -11.09 19.63 -7.41
CA PRO A 283 -10.38 20.53 -6.50
C PRO A 283 -10.24 19.88 -5.12
N ALA A 284 -9.04 19.90 -4.54
CA ALA A 284 -8.73 19.18 -3.29
C ALA A 284 -9.72 19.50 -2.15
N ALA A 285 -10.09 20.76 -1.97
CA ALA A 285 -11.03 21.16 -0.92
C ALA A 285 -12.43 20.55 -1.14
N ALA A 286 -12.93 20.52 -2.37
CA ALA A 286 -14.23 19.94 -2.69
C ALA A 286 -14.23 18.42 -2.47
N ALA A 287 -13.16 17.74 -2.89
CA ALA A 287 -12.98 16.30 -2.69
C ALA A 287 -12.95 15.94 -1.19
N VAL A 288 -12.23 16.70 -0.38
CA VAL A 288 -12.15 16.48 1.07
C VAL A 288 -13.50 16.69 1.75
N GLU A 289 -14.27 17.72 1.40
CA GLU A 289 -15.60 17.94 2.00
C GLU A 289 -16.61 16.88 1.57
N ASP A 290 -16.59 16.39 0.32
CA ASP A 290 -17.41 15.26 -0.11
C ASP A 290 -17.05 13.99 0.65
N PHE A 291 -15.75 13.70 0.81
CA PHE A 291 -15.27 12.56 1.59
C PHE A 291 -15.76 12.63 3.05
N VAL A 292 -15.66 13.80 3.67
CA VAL A 292 -16.14 14.04 5.04
C VAL A 292 -17.67 13.85 5.15
N ALA A 293 -18.43 14.36 4.20
CA ALA A 293 -19.89 14.16 4.18
C ALA A 293 -20.25 12.67 4.11
N LYS A 294 -19.50 11.89 3.32
CA LYS A 294 -19.68 10.44 3.24
C LYS A 294 -19.25 9.71 4.51
N LEU A 295 -18.16 10.11 5.16
CA LEU A 295 -17.78 9.60 6.49
C LEU A 295 -18.91 9.81 7.50
N GLU A 296 -19.49 11.00 7.56
CA GLU A 296 -20.61 11.31 8.45
C GLU A 296 -21.85 10.46 8.15
N ALA A 297 -22.13 10.16 6.88
CA ALA A 297 -23.22 9.25 6.50
C ALA A 297 -22.97 7.83 7.04
N ARG A 298 -21.72 7.33 6.95
CA ARG A 298 -21.32 6.02 7.52
C ARG A 298 -21.48 5.99 9.03
N ARG A 299 -21.02 7.06 9.72
CA ARG A 299 -21.16 7.17 11.16
C ARG A 299 -22.60 7.10 11.64
N LYS A 300 -23.52 7.74 10.91
CA LYS A 300 -24.95 7.70 11.23
C LYS A 300 -25.57 6.31 11.01
N ALA A 301 -25.05 5.52 10.09
CA ALA A 301 -25.51 4.15 9.80
C ALA A 301 -24.92 3.10 10.75
N ALA A 302 -23.87 3.45 11.48
CA ALA A 302 -23.11 2.55 12.35
C ALA A 302 -23.36 2.83 13.84
N GLY A 303 -22.99 1.90 14.72
CA GLY A 303 -22.97 2.09 16.17
C GLY A 303 -21.70 2.82 16.66
N GLU A 304 -21.67 3.25 17.92
CA GLU A 304 -20.52 3.98 18.49
C GLU A 304 -19.22 3.19 18.51
N ALA A 305 -19.28 1.90 18.82
CA ALA A 305 -18.12 0.99 18.86
C ALA A 305 -17.69 0.47 17.49
N SER A 306 -18.12 1.10 16.39
CA SER A 306 -17.83 0.66 15.01
C SER A 306 -16.48 1.15 14.51
N ILE A 307 -15.92 0.43 13.52
CA ILE A 307 -14.72 0.83 12.80
C ILE A 307 -14.98 0.91 11.29
N LEU A 308 -14.60 2.01 10.68
CA LEU A 308 -14.55 2.19 9.24
C LEU A 308 -13.13 2.03 8.76
N VAL A 309 -12.91 1.19 7.76
CA VAL A 309 -11.57 0.88 7.22
C VAL A 309 -11.47 1.33 5.77
N ILE A 310 -10.49 2.19 5.52
CA ILE A 310 -10.12 2.68 4.19
C ILE A 310 -8.83 1.99 3.78
N VAL A 311 -8.82 1.31 2.63
CA VAL A 311 -7.63 0.60 2.14
C VAL A 311 -7.40 0.95 0.68
N LEU A 312 -6.22 1.43 0.35
CA LEU A 312 -5.82 1.75 -1.02
C LEU A 312 -4.29 1.66 -1.19
N ASP A 313 -3.85 1.67 -2.44
CA ASP A 313 -2.43 1.76 -2.75
C ASP A 313 -1.84 3.08 -2.25
N GLY A 314 -0.64 3.01 -1.73
CA GLY A 314 0.07 4.17 -1.19
C GLY A 314 0.97 4.89 -2.20
N GLU A 315 1.06 4.40 -3.44
CA GLU A 315 1.84 5.03 -4.53
C GLU A 315 0.99 5.44 -5.73
N ASN A 316 0.22 4.51 -6.30
CA ASN A 316 -0.43 4.68 -7.60
C ASN A 316 -1.39 5.88 -7.70
N PRO A 317 -2.25 6.17 -6.71
CA PRO A 317 -3.16 7.30 -6.80
C PRO A 317 -2.44 8.64 -6.98
N TRP A 318 -1.32 8.84 -6.31
CA TRP A 318 -0.64 10.13 -6.25
C TRP A 318 0.00 10.56 -7.57
N GLU A 319 0.23 9.62 -8.50
CA GLU A 319 0.70 9.92 -9.86
C GLU A 319 -0.28 10.81 -10.64
N TYR A 320 -1.54 10.75 -10.28
CA TYR A 320 -2.63 11.48 -10.98
C TYR A 320 -3.10 12.73 -10.22
N TYR A 321 -2.72 12.88 -8.95
CA TYR A 321 -3.08 14.07 -8.18
C TYR A 321 -2.11 15.23 -8.44
N PRO A 322 -2.60 16.49 -8.51
CA PRO A 322 -1.73 17.67 -8.60
C PRO A 322 -0.72 17.70 -7.44
N GLY A 323 0.54 18.04 -7.77
CA GLY A 323 1.62 18.10 -6.77
C GLY A 323 1.88 16.80 -6.04
N ASN A 324 1.74 15.66 -6.75
CA ASN A 324 1.94 14.32 -6.21
C ASN A 324 1.06 14.03 -4.98
N GLY A 325 -0.16 14.55 -4.96
CA GLY A 325 -1.14 14.36 -3.87
C GLY A 325 -0.89 15.15 -2.60
N VAL A 326 0.24 15.86 -2.46
CA VAL A 326 0.59 16.59 -1.22
C VAL A 326 -0.47 17.59 -0.78
N PRO A 327 -0.99 18.48 -1.65
CA PRO A 327 -2.03 19.44 -1.25
C PRO A 327 -3.30 18.74 -0.77
N PHE A 328 -3.70 17.65 -1.46
CA PHE A 328 -4.87 16.87 -1.11
C PHE A 328 -4.70 16.14 0.22
N LEU A 329 -3.58 15.41 0.41
CA LEU A 329 -3.31 14.66 1.64
C LEU A 329 -3.21 15.56 2.86
N ARG A 330 -2.57 16.74 2.74
CA ARG A 330 -2.54 17.72 3.83
C ARG A 330 -3.93 18.19 4.22
N ALA A 331 -4.75 18.54 3.23
CA ALA A 331 -6.12 18.96 3.47
C ALA A 331 -6.96 17.83 4.10
N LEU A 332 -6.82 16.60 3.60
CA LEU A 332 -7.50 15.43 4.12
C LEU A 332 -7.11 15.15 5.58
N TYR A 333 -5.81 15.09 5.88
CA TYR A 333 -5.32 14.80 7.23
C TYR A 333 -5.74 15.87 8.24
N ASP A 334 -5.58 17.14 7.88
CA ASP A 334 -6.00 18.26 8.73
C ASP A 334 -7.51 18.24 9.00
N ARG A 335 -8.31 17.97 7.99
CA ARG A 335 -9.77 17.96 8.11
C ARG A 335 -10.28 16.75 8.89
N VAL A 336 -9.75 15.56 8.62
CA VAL A 336 -10.18 14.31 9.28
C VAL A 336 -9.79 14.30 10.77
N LYS A 337 -8.61 14.79 11.13
CA LYS A 337 -8.20 14.89 12.55
C LYS A 337 -9.13 15.75 13.40
N ARG A 338 -9.85 16.68 12.81
CA ARG A 338 -10.77 17.60 13.50
C ARG A 338 -12.22 17.15 13.50
N LEU A 339 -12.52 15.97 12.93
CA LEU A 339 -13.89 15.48 12.87
C LEU A 339 -14.36 15.01 14.26
N GLU A 340 -15.42 15.63 14.74
CA GLU A 340 -16.08 15.20 15.96
C GLU A 340 -16.79 13.84 15.76
N GLY A 341 -16.73 12.98 16.78
CA GLY A 341 -17.35 11.66 16.72
C GLY A 341 -16.54 10.60 15.99
N PHE A 342 -15.31 10.94 15.53
CA PHE A 342 -14.36 9.98 14.95
C PHE A 342 -13.10 9.88 15.80
N THR A 343 -12.55 8.67 15.88
CA THR A 343 -11.29 8.37 16.53
C THR A 343 -10.37 7.65 15.54
N LEU A 344 -9.27 8.30 15.14
CA LEU A 344 -8.25 7.64 14.32
C LEU A 344 -7.57 6.54 15.14
N THR A 345 -7.43 5.35 14.56
CA THR A 345 -6.91 4.17 15.27
C THR A 345 -6.09 3.27 14.34
N SER A 346 -5.24 2.44 14.93
CA SER A 346 -4.68 1.26 14.26
C SER A 346 -5.64 0.08 14.40
N LEU A 347 -5.52 -0.89 13.49
CA LEU A 347 -6.38 -2.09 13.51
C LEU A 347 -6.11 -2.97 14.74
N ALA A 348 -4.83 -3.15 15.12
CA ALA A 348 -4.48 -3.86 16.34
C ALA A 348 -4.94 -3.12 17.60
N GLY A 349 -4.87 -1.78 17.61
CA GLY A 349 -5.37 -0.96 18.70
C GLY A 349 -6.88 -1.10 18.86
N TYR A 350 -7.63 -1.06 17.76
CA TYR A 350 -9.06 -1.32 17.79
C TYR A 350 -9.39 -2.71 18.33
N LEU A 351 -8.74 -3.77 17.83
CA LEU A 351 -8.99 -5.14 18.31
C LEU A 351 -8.64 -5.36 19.78
N ALA A 352 -7.74 -4.59 20.34
CA ALA A 352 -7.41 -4.67 21.76
C ALA A 352 -8.55 -4.10 22.65
N ALA A 353 -9.28 -3.10 22.15
CA ALA A 353 -10.41 -2.51 22.82
C ALA A 353 -11.73 -3.22 22.51
N GLU A 354 -11.94 -3.58 21.24
CA GLU A 354 -13.15 -4.19 20.69
C GLU A 354 -12.80 -5.48 19.92
N PRO A 355 -12.65 -6.63 20.61
CA PRO A 355 -12.31 -7.89 19.96
C PRO A 355 -13.40 -8.36 19.00
N ALA A 356 -13.00 -8.98 17.89
CA ALA A 356 -13.94 -9.66 17.00
C ALA A 356 -14.63 -10.79 17.73
N ARG A 357 -15.96 -10.86 17.64
CA ARG A 357 -16.80 -11.85 18.34
C ARG A 357 -17.68 -12.66 17.40
N ASP A 358 -18.13 -12.04 16.32
CA ASP A 358 -19.01 -12.66 15.37
C ASP A 358 -18.21 -13.53 14.39
N GLU A 359 -18.59 -14.79 14.27
CA GLU A 359 -18.02 -15.69 13.27
C GLU A 359 -18.61 -15.42 11.89
N ILE A 360 -17.79 -15.66 10.85
CA ILE A 360 -18.22 -15.57 9.45
C ILE A 360 -17.83 -16.84 8.70
N ASP A 361 -18.78 -17.37 7.93
CA ASP A 361 -18.53 -18.45 6.97
C ASP A 361 -17.93 -17.86 5.69
N LEU A 362 -16.60 -17.74 5.69
CA LEU A 362 -15.86 -17.00 4.70
C LEU A 362 -15.91 -17.67 3.32
N VAL A 363 -16.50 -16.97 2.37
CA VAL A 363 -16.48 -17.32 0.94
C VAL A 363 -15.20 -16.78 0.31
N PRO A 364 -14.53 -17.52 -0.59
CA PRO A 364 -13.37 -17.01 -1.31
C PRO A 364 -13.67 -15.73 -2.10
N GLY A 365 -12.71 -14.80 -2.13
CA GLY A 365 -12.86 -13.57 -2.89
C GLY A 365 -11.67 -12.64 -2.76
N THR A 366 -11.69 -11.56 -3.56
CA THR A 366 -10.67 -10.51 -3.64
C THR A 366 -11.34 -9.15 -3.78
N TRP A 367 -10.54 -8.06 -3.78
CA TRP A 367 -11.04 -6.72 -4.10
C TRP A 367 -11.21 -6.48 -5.61
N LEU A 368 -10.71 -7.39 -6.44
CA LEU A 368 -10.80 -7.30 -7.90
C LEU A 368 -12.20 -7.65 -8.45
N GLY A 369 -13.06 -8.30 -7.64
CA GLY A 369 -14.44 -8.65 -8.03
C GLY A 369 -14.91 -9.98 -7.55
#